data_0a4c64c30d9f35ccb9f6809775df0988
#
_entry.id   0a4c64c30d9f35ccb9f6809775df0988
#
_cell.length_a   1.000
_cell.length_b   1.000
_cell.length_c   1.000
_cell.angle_alpha   90.00
_cell.angle_beta   90.00
_cell.angle_gamma   90.00
#
_symmetry.space_group_name_H-M   'P 1'
#
loop_
_entity.id
_entity.type
_entity.pdbx_description
1 polymer ?
#
loop_
_entity_poly.entity_id
_entity_poly.type
_entity_poly.pdbx_seq_one_letter_code
_entity_poly.pdbx_strand_id
1 'polypeptide(L)'
;MPLNKGLRDEESERISNILKKLNELIYVPNFDKDEIEDQLKLIGLDLETLLNLSSENLVSHLDKFHFDWENAERFADLLVVFSAKLPENKANLKEKALAIYNYIQSESKTFSFEIFSKITQLQ
;
A
#
# COMPACT_ATOMS: atom_id res chain seq x y z
N MET A 1 -21.90 -17.66 -9.01
CA MET A 1 -21.37 -17.10 -9.14
C MET A 1 -21.20 -16.22 -9.57
N PRO A 2 -20.83 -16.14 -9.54
CA PRO A 2 -21.32 -14.92 -9.60
C PRO A 2 -20.61 -13.95 -10.44
N LEU A 3 -21.41 -13.16 -11.02
CA LEU A 3 -20.99 -12.13 -11.93
C LEU A 3 -20.13 -11.06 -11.22
N ASN A 4 -20.48 -10.81 -9.97
CA ASN A 4 -19.78 -9.79 -9.18
C ASN A 4 -18.32 -10.17 -8.90
N LYS A 5 -18.05 -11.45 -8.90
CA LYS A 5 -16.69 -11.93 -8.66
C LYS A 5 -15.73 -11.49 -9.76
N GLY A 6 -16.19 -11.49 -11.00
CA GLY A 6 -15.39 -11.04 -12.13
C GLY A 6 -14.99 -9.58 -12.02
N LEU A 7 -15.91 -8.71 -11.63
CA LEU A 7 -15.64 -7.29 -11.45
C LEU A 7 -14.64 -7.05 -10.32
N ARG A 8 -14.76 -7.78 -9.24
CA ARG A 8 -13.84 -7.70 -8.12
C ARG A 8 -12.44 -8.12 -8.53
N ASP A 9 -12.36 -9.20 -9.29
CA ASP A 9 -11.07 -9.70 -9.76
C ASP A 9 -10.40 -8.70 -10.70
N GLU A 10 -11.18 -8.02 -11.54
CA GLU A 10 -10.64 -7.00 -12.43
C GLU A 10 -10.09 -5.80 -11.66
N GLU A 11 -10.81 -5.33 -10.66
CA GLU A 11 -10.34 -4.22 -9.83
C GLU A 11 -9.10 -4.61 -9.05
N SER A 12 -9.10 -5.79 -8.47
CA SER A 12 -7.96 -6.30 -7.71
C SER A 12 -6.73 -6.42 -8.61
N GLU A 13 -6.93 -6.92 -9.81
CA GLU A 13 -5.84 -7.06 -10.77
C GLU A 13 -5.30 -5.70 -11.21
N ARG A 14 -6.20 -4.75 -11.45
CA ARG A 14 -5.79 -3.39 -11.82
C ARG A 14 -4.94 -2.75 -10.73
N ILE A 15 -5.39 -2.86 -9.48
CA ILE A 15 -4.64 -2.33 -8.34
C ILE A 15 -3.31 -3.04 -8.21
N SER A 16 -3.31 -4.36 -8.33
CA SER A 16 -2.09 -5.15 -8.26
C SER A 16 -1.06 -4.70 -9.30
N ASN A 17 -1.52 -4.44 -10.53
CA ASN A 17 -0.65 -3.99 -11.60
C ASN A 17 -0.07 -2.60 -11.32
N ILE A 18 -0.87 -1.70 -10.75
CA ILE A 18 -0.40 -0.38 -10.36
C ILE A 18 0.69 -0.50 -9.29
N LEU A 19 0.47 -1.36 -8.29
CA LEU A 19 1.45 -1.56 -7.22
C LEU A 19 2.74 -2.17 -7.73
N LYS A 20 2.65 -3.11 -8.66
CA LYS A 20 3.83 -3.69 -9.30
C LYS A 20 4.62 -2.63 -10.06
N LYS A 21 3.92 -1.77 -10.78
CA LYS A 21 4.57 -0.70 -11.53
C LYS A 21 5.27 0.28 -10.59
N LEU A 22 4.62 0.66 -9.50
CA LEU A 22 5.22 1.54 -8.49
C LEU A 22 6.48 0.90 -7.90
N ASN A 23 6.43 -0.39 -7.63
CA ASN A 23 7.57 -1.11 -7.09
C ASN A 23 8.75 -1.10 -8.06
N GLU A 24 8.48 -1.29 -9.35
CA GLU A 24 9.51 -1.20 -10.38
C GLU A 24 10.12 0.19 -10.45
N LEU A 25 9.28 1.22 -10.41
CA LEU A 25 9.72 2.60 -10.53
C LEU A 25 10.60 3.04 -9.36
N ILE A 26 10.28 2.60 -8.15
CA ILE A 26 11.01 3.03 -6.96
C ILE A 26 12.38 2.35 -6.84
N TYR A 27 12.55 1.17 -7.45
CA TYR A 27 13.79 0.44 -7.34
C TYR A 27 14.91 0.92 -8.25
N VAL A 28 14.61 1.76 -9.25
CA VAL A 28 15.66 2.30 -10.09
C VAL A 28 16.47 3.35 -9.30
N PRO A 29 17.78 3.46 -9.50
CA PRO A 29 18.63 4.37 -8.71
C PRO A 29 18.20 5.83 -8.75
N ASN A 30 17.78 6.31 -9.92
CA ASN A 30 17.32 7.69 -10.08
C ASN A 30 15.86 7.67 -10.48
N PHE A 31 15.01 7.22 -9.56
CA PHE A 31 13.61 7.09 -9.86
C PHE A 31 12.97 8.45 -10.18
N ASP A 32 12.01 8.41 -11.10
CA ASP A 32 11.29 9.61 -11.52
C ASP A 32 10.06 9.81 -10.63
N LYS A 33 10.08 10.86 -9.83
CA LYS A 33 8.96 11.17 -8.94
C LYS A 33 7.67 11.41 -9.70
N ASP A 34 7.75 12.02 -10.88
CA ASP A 34 6.54 12.30 -11.66
C ASP A 34 5.86 11.02 -12.11
N GLU A 35 6.62 10.00 -12.49
CA GLU A 35 6.06 8.71 -12.87
C GLU A 35 5.40 8.02 -11.67
N ILE A 36 6.04 8.12 -10.50
CA ILE A 36 5.47 7.58 -9.27
C ILE A 36 4.17 8.29 -8.93
N GLU A 37 4.15 9.61 -9.04
CA GLU A 37 2.95 10.41 -8.80
C GLU A 37 1.82 10.01 -9.75
N ASP A 38 2.12 9.80 -11.02
CA ASP A 38 1.13 9.41 -12.01
C ASP A 38 0.46 8.08 -11.63
N GLN A 39 1.25 7.12 -11.17
CA GLN A 39 0.70 5.83 -10.74
C GLN A 39 -0.11 5.95 -9.45
N LEU A 40 0.37 6.74 -8.50
CA LEU A 40 -0.37 6.96 -7.25
C LEU A 40 -1.73 7.59 -7.50
N LYS A 41 -1.82 8.49 -8.47
CA LYS A 41 -3.10 9.13 -8.83
C LYS A 41 -4.14 8.12 -9.28
N LEU A 42 -3.71 7.01 -9.87
CA LEU A 42 -4.63 5.95 -10.30
C LEU A 42 -5.31 5.26 -9.13
N ILE A 43 -4.74 5.36 -7.95
CA ILE A 43 -5.37 4.84 -6.73
C ILE A 43 -5.78 5.98 -5.80
N GLY A 44 -5.96 7.17 -6.37
CA GLY A 44 -6.51 8.32 -5.65
C GLY A 44 -5.55 9.00 -4.70
N LEU A 45 -4.25 8.83 -4.92
CA LEU A 45 -3.23 9.38 -4.03
C LEU A 45 -2.19 10.20 -4.80
N ASP A 46 -1.39 10.95 -4.06
CA ASP A 46 -0.12 11.50 -4.52
C ASP A 46 0.79 11.50 -3.29
N LEU A 47 2.07 11.80 -3.47
CA LEU A 47 3.01 11.74 -2.35
C LEU A 47 2.64 12.70 -1.23
N GLU A 48 2.25 13.90 -1.57
CA GLU A 48 1.86 14.90 -0.56
C GLU A 48 0.66 14.42 0.25
N THR A 49 -0.39 13.96 -0.43
CA THR A 49 -1.58 13.44 0.23
C THR A 49 -1.24 12.23 1.09
N LEU A 50 -0.46 11.31 0.55
CA LEU A 50 -0.03 10.11 1.27
C LEU A 50 0.68 10.47 2.57
N LEU A 51 1.59 11.44 2.52
CA LEU A 51 2.36 11.85 3.70
C LEU A 51 1.52 12.61 4.71
N ASN A 52 0.50 13.33 4.25
CA ASN A 52 -0.34 14.15 5.11
C ASN A 52 -1.55 13.42 5.70
N LEU A 53 -1.96 12.31 5.10
CA LEU A 53 -3.05 11.52 5.66
C LEU A 53 -2.64 10.91 6.99
N SER A 54 -3.59 10.84 7.92
CA SER A 54 -3.36 10.05 9.13
C SER A 54 -3.38 8.57 8.75
N SER A 55 -2.82 7.73 9.60
CA SER A 55 -2.84 6.29 9.39
C SER A 55 -4.27 5.77 9.26
N GLU A 56 -5.17 6.27 10.11
CA GLU A 56 -6.58 5.87 10.06
C GLU A 56 -7.24 6.26 8.76
N ASN A 57 -6.99 7.46 8.27
CA ASN A 57 -7.56 7.93 7.02
C ASN A 57 -6.99 7.19 5.82
N LEU A 58 -5.73 6.80 5.89
CA LEU A 58 -5.13 6.00 4.83
C LEU A 58 -5.80 4.62 4.75
N VAL A 59 -5.99 3.96 5.89
CA VAL A 59 -6.68 2.67 5.94
C VAL A 59 -8.09 2.80 5.35
N SER A 60 -8.81 3.85 5.72
CA SER A 60 -10.15 4.11 5.17
C SER A 60 -10.10 4.32 3.67
N HIS A 61 -9.08 4.99 3.18
CA HIS A 61 -8.89 5.22 1.74
C HIS A 61 -8.72 3.91 0.98
N LEU A 62 -7.92 3.00 1.52
CA LEU A 62 -7.71 1.69 0.89
C LEU A 62 -9.01 0.91 0.81
N ASP A 63 -9.81 0.96 1.88
CA ASP A 63 -11.11 0.30 1.90
C ASP A 63 -12.04 0.88 0.83
N LYS A 64 -12.08 2.20 0.72
CA LYS A 64 -12.92 2.88 -0.28
C LYS A 64 -12.50 2.57 -1.72
N PHE A 65 -11.21 2.32 -1.93
CA PHE A 65 -10.69 1.99 -3.25
C PHE A 65 -10.67 0.50 -3.52
N HIS A 66 -11.37 -0.27 -2.67
CA HIS A 66 -11.56 -1.72 -2.89
C HIS A 66 -10.28 -2.54 -2.90
N PHE A 67 -9.32 -2.13 -2.09
CA PHE A 67 -8.12 -2.94 -1.88
C PHE A 67 -8.52 -4.21 -1.13
N ASP A 68 -8.17 -5.37 -1.68
CA ASP A 68 -8.33 -6.61 -0.93
C ASP A 68 -7.14 -6.76 0.04
N TRP A 69 -7.16 -7.80 0.86
CA TRP A 69 -6.11 -8.00 1.87
C TRP A 69 -4.73 -8.13 1.24
N GLU A 70 -4.65 -8.82 0.13
CA GLU A 70 -3.40 -9.05 -0.57
C GLU A 70 -2.83 -7.72 -1.13
N ASN A 71 -3.66 -6.91 -1.73
CA ASN A 71 -3.23 -5.62 -2.26
C ASN A 71 -2.92 -4.62 -1.15
N ALA A 72 -3.65 -4.68 -0.04
CA ALA A 72 -3.32 -3.84 1.12
C ALA A 72 -1.93 -4.21 1.66
N GLU A 73 -1.61 -5.49 1.74
CA GLU A 73 -0.30 -5.94 2.17
C GLU A 73 0.79 -5.46 1.20
N ARG A 74 0.54 -5.59 -0.10
CA ARG A 74 1.48 -5.11 -1.12
C ARG A 74 1.71 -3.61 -1.01
N PHE A 75 0.66 -2.86 -0.73
CA PHE A 75 0.80 -1.41 -0.56
C PHE A 75 1.64 -1.07 0.67
N ALA A 76 1.41 -1.77 1.77
CA ALA A 76 2.22 -1.59 2.98
C ALA A 76 3.69 -1.95 2.70
N ASP A 77 3.94 -3.04 1.99
CA ASP A 77 5.30 -3.42 1.60
C ASP A 77 5.95 -2.31 0.77
N LEU A 78 5.18 -1.71 -0.12
CA LEU A 78 5.65 -0.61 -0.95
C LEU A 78 6.02 0.61 -0.10
N LEU A 79 5.23 0.92 0.92
CA LEU A 79 5.53 2.03 1.82
C LEU A 79 6.83 1.79 2.57
N VAL A 80 7.14 0.55 2.92
CA VAL A 80 8.41 0.21 3.56
C VAL A 80 9.57 0.49 2.59
N VAL A 81 9.42 0.13 1.33
CA VAL A 81 10.43 0.42 0.31
C VAL A 81 10.59 1.93 0.14
N PHE A 82 9.48 2.66 0.07
CA PHE A 82 9.51 4.13 -0.02
C PHE A 82 10.25 4.73 1.17
N SER A 83 10.04 4.16 2.37
CA SER A 83 10.70 4.67 3.58
C SER A 83 12.21 4.59 3.46
N ALA A 84 12.72 3.56 2.79
CA ALA A 84 14.14 3.41 2.56
C ALA A 84 14.67 4.38 1.50
N LYS A 85 13.84 4.72 0.52
CA LYS A 85 14.24 5.63 -0.58
C LYS A 85 13.99 7.09 -0.28
N LEU A 86 13.15 7.39 0.71
CA LEU A 86 12.80 8.76 1.10
C LEU A 86 13.11 8.94 2.59
N PRO A 87 14.40 9.06 2.93
CA PRO A 87 14.81 9.07 4.35
C PRO A 87 14.17 10.18 5.18
N GLU A 88 13.84 11.30 4.57
CA GLU A 88 13.20 12.42 5.27
C GLU A 88 11.81 12.06 5.78
N ASN A 89 11.16 11.08 5.15
CA ASN A 89 9.82 10.66 5.48
C ASN A 89 9.76 9.23 6.03
N LYS A 90 10.91 8.70 6.42
CA LYS A 90 11.04 7.31 6.83
C LYS A 90 10.08 6.94 7.97
N ALA A 91 10.07 7.72 9.05
CA ALA A 91 9.23 7.43 10.20
C ALA A 91 7.74 7.49 9.84
N ASN A 92 7.36 8.48 9.06
CA ASN A 92 5.99 8.68 8.60
C ASN A 92 5.51 7.47 7.80
N LEU A 93 6.31 7.04 6.82
CA LEU A 93 5.96 5.94 5.94
C LEU A 93 5.93 4.60 6.66
N LYS A 94 6.86 4.38 7.59
CA LYS A 94 6.87 3.16 8.40
C LYS A 94 5.64 3.07 9.29
N GLU A 95 5.24 4.19 9.90
CA GLU A 95 4.05 4.25 10.74
C GLU A 95 2.81 3.85 9.95
N LYS A 96 2.69 4.36 8.72
CA LYS A 96 1.57 4.03 7.85
C LYS A 96 1.58 2.56 7.43
N ALA A 97 2.75 2.03 7.10
CA ALA A 97 2.87 0.61 6.77
C ALA A 97 2.45 -0.26 7.95
N LEU A 98 2.91 0.10 9.15
CA LEU A 98 2.55 -0.63 10.36
C LEU A 98 1.05 -0.61 10.61
N ALA A 99 0.42 0.54 10.41
CA ALA A 99 -1.04 0.67 10.57
C ALA A 99 -1.79 -0.24 9.61
N ILE A 100 -1.32 -0.35 8.36
CA ILE A 100 -1.97 -1.21 7.37
C ILE A 100 -1.80 -2.68 7.75
N TYR A 101 -0.59 -3.09 8.15
CA TYR A 101 -0.37 -4.46 8.59
C TYR A 101 -1.26 -4.83 9.79
N ASN A 102 -1.35 -3.93 10.76
CA ASN A 102 -2.21 -4.16 11.93
C ASN A 102 -3.68 -4.25 11.54
N TYR A 103 -4.10 -3.42 10.60
CA TYR A 103 -5.46 -3.45 10.07
C TYR A 103 -5.77 -4.81 9.43
N ILE A 104 -4.85 -5.33 8.64
CA ILE A 104 -5.04 -6.64 7.99
C ILE A 104 -5.17 -7.73 9.04
N GLN A 105 -4.28 -7.77 10.04
CA GLN A 105 -4.32 -8.80 11.09
C GLN A 105 -5.62 -8.75 11.88
N SER A 106 -6.10 -7.54 12.13
CA SER A 106 -7.27 -7.31 12.96
C SER A 106 -8.57 -7.60 12.20
N GLU A 107 -8.67 -7.15 10.96
CA GLU A 107 -9.93 -7.13 10.23
C GLU A 107 -10.12 -8.30 9.26
N SER A 108 -9.05 -8.92 8.81
CA SER A 108 -9.17 -10.06 7.89
C SER A 108 -9.66 -11.32 8.59
N LYS A 109 -9.56 -11.36 9.91
CA LYS A 109 -9.94 -12.52 10.74
C LYS A 109 -9.10 -13.77 10.45
N THR A 110 -7.97 -13.58 9.79
CA THR A 110 -7.04 -14.65 9.47
C THR A 110 -5.66 -14.20 9.94
N PHE A 111 -5.07 -14.97 10.87
CA PHE A 111 -3.73 -14.65 11.34
C PHE A 111 -2.70 -15.00 10.29
N SER A 112 -1.79 -14.09 10.03
CA SER A 112 -0.68 -14.30 9.11
C SER A 112 0.65 -14.18 9.86
N PHE A 113 1.43 -15.25 9.90
CA PHE A 113 2.76 -15.21 10.48
C PHE A 113 3.68 -14.27 9.71
N GLU A 114 3.49 -14.22 8.40
CA GLU A 114 4.27 -13.32 7.54
C GLU A 114 4.04 -11.87 7.90
N ILE A 115 2.77 -11.47 8.06
CA ILE A 115 2.44 -10.11 8.46
C ILE A 115 2.92 -9.84 9.88
N PHE A 116 2.76 -10.78 10.77
CA PHE A 116 3.25 -10.64 12.14
C PHE A 116 4.75 -10.36 12.17
N SER A 117 5.50 -11.08 11.35
CA SER A 117 6.94 -10.88 11.21
C SER A 117 7.27 -9.47 10.69
N LYS A 118 6.51 -9.00 9.70
CA LYS A 118 6.68 -7.65 9.15
C LYS A 118 6.41 -6.58 10.19
N ILE A 119 5.38 -6.75 11.00
CA ILE A 119 5.06 -5.84 12.10
C ILE A 119 6.22 -5.79 13.09
N THR A 120 6.72 -6.96 13.47
CA THR A 120 7.84 -7.05 14.42
C THR A 120 9.07 -6.34 13.91
N GLN A 121 9.37 -6.46 12.63
CA GLN A 121 10.53 -5.82 12.03
C GLN A 121 10.40 -4.29 11.99
N LEU A 122 9.19 -3.76 11.93
CA LEU A 122 8.96 -2.32 11.90
C LEU A 122 8.94 -1.68 13.29
N GLN A 123 8.73 -2.47 14.31
CA GLN A 123 8.78 -1.99 15.69
C GLN A 123 10.24 -1.95 16.21
#